data_f464cfbbc87ae5d1b68eef1b8977142d
#
_entry.id   f464cfbbc87ae5d1b68eef1b8977142d
#
_cell.length_a   1.000
_cell.length_b   1.000
_cell.length_c   1.000
_cell.angle_alpha   90.00
_cell.angle_beta   90.00
_cell.angle_gamma   90.00
#
_symmetry.space_group_name_H-M   'P 1'
#
loop_
_entity.id
_entity.type
_entity.pdbx_description
1 polymer ?
#
loop_
_entity_poly.entity_id
_entity_poly.type
_entity_poly.pdbx_seq_one_letter_code
_entity_poly.pdbx_strand_id
1 'polypeptide(L)'
;MKVLGLVGGTFDRFHKGHRKLLDVGLNECQNLEIWMTSDSLAKGKDTRIESWDRRMELIINSLGEDCLDRVSFHVLEDLYGPAISSEDAQAIICTPETVFNCKKINTMRSENSLKPLEIVIAEHELDWRGTPISSTNIRRGIMDRDGAPWLHEEVGLFDLILNHDVEVSLKTPFGILVEGDEKEPTLAMKEVLERITDSPGPLIAVGDVTVKTLQDLG
;
A
#
# COMPACT_ATOMS: atom_id res chain seq x y z
N MET A 1 0.44 -7.90 27.13
CA MET A 1 -0.28 -7.53 25.90
C MET A 1 -1.27 -6.43 26.26
N LYS A 2 -1.28 -5.32 25.53
CA LYS A 2 -2.18 -4.17 25.74
C LYS A 2 -3.59 -4.55 25.27
N VAL A 3 -4.62 -3.92 25.85
CA VAL A 3 -6.00 -4.24 25.46
C VAL A 3 -6.33 -3.62 24.09
N LEU A 4 -5.99 -2.34 23.88
CA LEU A 4 -6.32 -1.62 22.64
C LEU A 4 -5.12 -0.84 22.11
N GLY A 5 -4.81 -1.08 20.85
CA GLY A 5 -3.84 -0.30 20.07
C GLY A 5 -4.50 0.51 18.97
N LEU A 6 -3.91 1.64 18.63
CA LEU A 6 -4.32 2.50 17.52
C LEU A 6 -3.25 2.47 16.43
N VAL A 7 -3.65 2.34 15.19
CA VAL A 7 -2.78 2.54 14.02
C VAL A 7 -3.45 3.46 13.02
N GLY A 8 -2.77 4.51 12.61
CA GLY A 8 -3.28 5.50 11.66
C GLY A 8 -2.46 5.50 10.36
N GLY A 9 -3.13 5.60 9.22
CA GLY A 9 -2.42 5.66 7.95
C GLY A 9 -3.33 5.84 6.74
N THR A 10 -2.71 6.03 5.58
CA THR A 10 -3.46 6.06 4.32
C THR A 10 -3.70 4.63 3.80
N PHE A 11 -2.75 3.72 4.01
CA PHE A 11 -2.78 2.32 3.58
C PHE A 11 -3.03 2.15 2.07
N ASP A 12 -2.61 3.13 1.28
CA ASP A 12 -2.74 3.10 -0.17
C ASP A 12 -1.81 2.05 -0.77
N ARG A 13 -2.26 1.37 -1.84
CA ARG A 13 -1.47 0.29 -2.43
C ARG A 13 -0.98 -0.67 -1.35
N PHE A 14 -1.88 -1.22 -0.54
CA PHE A 14 -1.53 -2.03 0.61
C PHE A 14 -0.37 -2.98 0.29
N HIS A 15 0.70 -2.90 1.05
CA HIS A 15 1.97 -3.55 0.75
C HIS A 15 2.60 -4.18 2.01
N LYS A 16 3.67 -4.93 1.83
CA LYS A 16 4.37 -5.67 2.89
C LYS A 16 4.75 -4.80 4.10
N GLY A 17 5.15 -3.54 3.87
CA GLY A 17 5.41 -2.60 4.97
C GLY A 17 4.16 -2.27 5.80
N HIS A 18 3.00 -2.10 5.16
CA HIS A 18 1.74 -1.94 5.88
C HIS A 18 1.35 -3.22 6.65
N ARG A 19 1.55 -4.39 6.04
CA ARG A 19 1.30 -5.67 6.70
C ARG A 19 2.13 -5.79 7.95
N LYS A 20 3.43 -5.50 7.89
CA LYS A 20 4.34 -5.50 9.06
C LYS A 20 3.84 -4.60 10.18
N LEU A 21 3.37 -3.40 9.83
CA LEU A 21 2.82 -2.45 10.81
C LEU A 21 1.61 -3.05 11.57
N LEU A 22 0.68 -3.70 10.83
CA LEU A 22 -0.48 -4.35 11.44
C LEU A 22 -0.08 -5.58 12.26
N ASP A 23 0.84 -6.42 11.77
CA ASP A 23 1.33 -7.60 12.49
C ASP A 23 1.97 -7.22 13.83
N VAL A 24 2.78 -6.15 13.85
CA VAL A 24 3.36 -5.62 15.11
C VAL A 24 2.24 -5.17 16.05
N GLY A 25 1.23 -4.45 15.55
CA GLY A 25 0.08 -4.03 16.35
C GLY A 25 -0.69 -5.21 16.96
N LEU A 26 -0.99 -6.23 16.16
CA LEU A 26 -1.71 -7.44 16.59
C LEU A 26 -0.90 -8.32 17.54
N ASN A 27 0.42 -8.28 17.47
CA ASN A 27 1.29 -8.99 18.41
C ASN A 27 1.37 -8.28 19.77
N GLU A 28 1.28 -6.96 19.78
CA GLU A 28 1.41 -6.14 20.99
C GLU A 28 0.07 -5.88 21.71
N CYS A 29 -1.06 -5.90 20.96
CA CYS A 29 -2.39 -5.56 21.45
C CYS A 29 -3.38 -6.70 21.24
N GLN A 30 -4.38 -6.80 22.13
CA GLN A 30 -5.50 -7.75 21.98
C GLN A 30 -6.40 -7.32 20.83
N ASN A 31 -6.69 -6.02 20.75
CA ASN A 31 -7.50 -5.40 19.71
C ASN A 31 -6.74 -4.25 19.06
N LEU A 32 -7.02 -4.01 17.78
CA LEU A 32 -6.40 -2.96 16.99
C LEU A 32 -7.44 -2.16 16.23
N GLU A 33 -7.52 -0.86 16.49
CA GLU A 33 -8.29 0.07 15.67
C GLU A 33 -7.42 0.58 14.52
N ILE A 34 -7.88 0.35 13.29
CA ILE A 34 -7.20 0.79 12.07
C ILE A 34 -7.92 2.05 11.56
N TRP A 35 -7.26 3.18 11.72
CA TRP A 35 -7.78 4.50 11.34
C TRP A 35 -7.21 4.90 9.98
N MET A 36 -8.03 4.77 8.94
CA MET A 36 -7.62 5.06 7.56
C MET A 36 -8.09 6.45 7.13
N THR A 37 -7.19 7.23 6.56
CA THR A 37 -7.54 8.57 6.04
C THR A 37 -8.75 8.51 5.12
N SER A 38 -9.69 9.45 5.30
CA SER A 38 -10.83 9.61 4.38
C SER A 38 -10.36 9.84 2.94
N ASP A 39 -11.24 9.61 1.99
CA ASP A 39 -10.91 9.83 0.57
C ASP A 39 -10.58 11.29 0.27
N SER A 40 -11.26 12.22 0.94
CA SER A 40 -10.97 13.66 0.79
C SER A 40 -9.55 14.00 1.27
N LEU A 41 -9.17 13.50 2.45
CA LEU A 41 -7.84 13.73 3.03
C LEU A 41 -6.74 13.02 2.21
N ALA A 42 -7.02 11.82 1.72
CA ALA A 42 -6.09 11.04 0.93
C ALA A 42 -5.84 11.66 -0.45
N LYS A 43 -6.90 12.05 -1.17
CA LYS A 43 -6.82 12.68 -2.50
C LYS A 43 -6.16 14.05 -2.47
N GLY A 44 -6.15 14.72 -1.33
CA GLY A 44 -5.35 15.93 -1.13
C GLY A 44 -3.84 15.70 -1.25
N LYS A 45 -3.37 14.45 -1.07
CA LYS A 45 -1.96 14.07 -1.22
C LYS A 45 -1.65 13.61 -2.65
N ASP A 46 -2.49 12.76 -3.23
CA ASP A 46 -2.35 12.24 -4.60
C ASP A 46 -3.73 11.72 -5.08
N THR A 47 -4.18 12.19 -6.25
CA THR A 47 -5.49 11.83 -6.81
C THR A 47 -5.60 10.36 -7.21
N ARG A 48 -4.47 9.65 -7.35
CA ARG A 48 -4.39 8.22 -7.71
C ARG A 48 -4.51 7.30 -6.51
N ILE A 49 -4.68 7.82 -5.29
CA ILE A 49 -4.90 6.99 -4.10
C ILE A 49 -6.22 6.24 -4.24
N GLU A 50 -6.19 4.96 -3.92
CA GLU A 50 -7.36 4.06 -3.94
C GLU A 50 -8.45 4.56 -2.99
N SER A 51 -9.73 4.24 -3.31
CA SER A 51 -10.86 4.58 -2.44
C SER A 51 -10.72 3.94 -1.06
N TRP A 52 -11.38 4.51 -0.05
CA TRP A 52 -11.35 4.00 1.31
C TRP A 52 -11.81 2.53 1.38
N ASP A 53 -12.90 2.19 0.67
CA ASP A 53 -13.43 0.82 0.62
C ASP A 53 -12.42 -0.15 0.00
N ARG A 54 -11.74 0.26 -1.09
CA ARG A 54 -10.74 -0.60 -1.72
C ARG A 54 -9.52 -0.83 -0.83
N ARG A 55 -9.07 0.18 -0.13
CA ARG A 55 -7.96 0.07 0.82
C ARG A 55 -8.32 -0.84 1.99
N MET A 56 -9.54 -0.73 2.52
CA MET A 56 -10.07 -1.62 3.57
C MET A 56 -10.15 -3.07 3.09
N GLU A 57 -10.72 -3.32 1.91
CA GLU A 57 -10.81 -4.65 1.31
C GLU A 57 -9.43 -5.32 1.20
N LEU A 58 -8.41 -4.58 0.73
CA LEU A 58 -7.05 -5.10 0.61
C LEU A 58 -6.44 -5.46 1.97
N ILE A 59 -6.73 -4.71 3.02
CA ILE A 59 -6.30 -5.03 4.37
C ILE A 59 -6.99 -6.31 4.83
N ILE A 60 -8.33 -6.40 4.71
CA ILE A 60 -9.11 -7.57 5.10
C ILE A 60 -8.58 -8.83 4.41
N ASN A 61 -8.37 -8.78 3.10
CA ASN A 61 -7.85 -9.90 2.32
C ASN A 61 -6.42 -10.33 2.72
N SER A 62 -5.65 -9.42 3.31
CA SER A 62 -4.30 -9.72 3.78
C SER A 62 -4.26 -10.30 5.19
N LEU A 63 -5.25 -9.99 6.02
CA LEU A 63 -5.36 -10.51 7.37
C LEU A 63 -5.92 -11.93 7.35
N GLY A 64 -5.39 -12.84 8.19
CA GLY A 64 -6.01 -14.15 8.38
C GLY A 64 -7.36 -14.01 9.12
N GLU A 65 -8.26 -14.97 8.92
CA GLU A 65 -9.59 -14.98 9.55
C GLU A 65 -9.51 -14.80 11.07
N ASP A 66 -8.55 -15.45 11.72
CA ASP A 66 -8.31 -15.37 13.17
C ASP A 66 -7.98 -13.95 13.66
N CYS A 67 -7.56 -13.05 12.76
CA CYS A 67 -7.22 -11.68 13.09
C CYS A 67 -8.40 -10.72 12.92
N LEU A 68 -9.39 -11.06 12.11
CA LEU A 68 -10.49 -10.15 11.75
C LEU A 68 -11.36 -9.77 12.96
N ASP A 69 -11.58 -10.69 13.87
CA ASP A 69 -12.35 -10.42 15.10
C ASP A 69 -11.64 -9.46 16.07
N ARG A 70 -10.35 -9.21 15.84
CA ARG A 70 -9.50 -8.37 16.68
C ARG A 70 -9.25 -6.99 16.08
N VAL A 71 -9.76 -6.71 14.89
CA VAL A 71 -9.57 -5.43 14.20
C VAL A 71 -10.88 -4.71 13.96
N SER A 72 -10.85 -3.40 14.02
CA SER A 72 -11.95 -2.54 13.58
C SER A 72 -11.44 -1.42 12.68
N PHE A 73 -12.25 -1.04 11.69
CA PHE A 73 -11.88 -0.04 10.68
C PHE A 73 -12.63 1.25 10.91
N HIS A 74 -11.92 2.36 10.87
CA HIS A 74 -12.46 3.68 11.14
C HIS A 74 -11.94 4.71 10.12
N VAL A 75 -12.74 5.73 9.87
CA VAL A 75 -12.37 6.84 8.99
C VAL A 75 -11.59 7.89 9.78
N LEU A 76 -10.42 8.27 9.29
CA LEU A 76 -9.58 9.32 9.85
C LEU A 76 -9.80 10.61 9.05
N GLU A 77 -10.42 11.60 9.69
CA GLU A 77 -10.77 12.88 9.06
C GLU A 77 -9.72 13.98 9.28
N ASP A 78 -8.83 13.78 10.24
CA ASP A 78 -7.78 14.73 10.58
C ASP A 78 -6.43 14.05 10.88
N LEU A 79 -5.43 14.82 11.26
CA LEU A 79 -4.06 14.32 11.47
C LEU A 79 -3.91 13.42 12.70
N TYR A 80 -4.73 13.59 13.72
CA TYR A 80 -4.55 12.97 15.04
C TYR A 80 -5.65 11.96 15.38
N GLY A 81 -6.85 12.13 14.82
CA GLY A 81 -8.01 11.29 15.07
C GLY A 81 -8.29 11.09 16.56
N PRO A 82 -8.70 9.89 16.97
CA PRO A 82 -9.02 9.59 18.36
C PRO A 82 -7.78 9.47 19.26
N ALA A 83 -6.58 9.44 18.70
CA ALA A 83 -5.37 9.24 19.49
C ALA A 83 -5.16 10.31 20.58
N ILE A 84 -5.71 11.50 20.39
CA ILE A 84 -5.61 12.61 21.37
C ILE A 84 -6.70 12.56 22.45
N SER A 85 -7.76 11.76 22.29
CA SER A 85 -8.96 11.80 23.17
C SER A 85 -9.41 10.42 23.67
N SER A 86 -9.02 9.31 23.04
CA SER A 86 -9.42 7.98 23.48
C SER A 86 -8.88 7.66 24.88
N GLU A 87 -9.78 7.33 25.81
CA GLU A 87 -9.43 6.92 27.17
C GLU A 87 -9.00 5.45 27.24
N ASP A 88 -9.52 4.61 26.33
CA ASP A 88 -9.32 3.16 26.34
C ASP A 88 -8.03 2.74 25.63
N ALA A 89 -7.53 3.55 24.71
CA ALA A 89 -6.31 3.25 23.98
C ALA A 89 -5.07 3.25 24.91
N GLN A 90 -4.23 2.23 24.74
CA GLN A 90 -3.02 2.02 25.52
C GLN A 90 -1.74 2.13 24.69
N ALA A 91 -1.83 1.89 23.39
CA ALA A 91 -0.69 1.96 22.48
C ALA A 91 -1.04 2.69 21.18
N ILE A 92 -0.02 3.25 20.56
CA ILE A 92 -0.05 3.75 19.19
C ILE A 92 1.07 3.08 18.41
N ILE A 93 0.70 2.44 17.31
CA ILE A 93 1.64 1.71 16.44
C ILE A 93 2.05 2.64 15.30
N CYS A 94 3.34 2.76 15.09
CA CYS A 94 3.88 3.70 14.12
C CYS A 94 5.16 3.17 13.43
N THR A 95 5.59 3.84 12.38
CA THR A 95 6.90 3.63 11.76
C THR A 95 7.92 4.64 12.31
N PRO A 96 9.22 4.42 12.14
CA PRO A 96 10.26 5.36 12.60
C PRO A 96 10.02 6.81 12.15
N GLU A 97 9.49 7.02 10.94
CA GLU A 97 9.20 8.35 10.39
C GLU A 97 8.09 9.09 11.14
N THR A 98 7.12 8.35 11.71
CA THR A 98 5.94 8.93 12.35
C THR A 98 6.04 9.00 13.87
N VAL A 99 7.15 8.52 14.47
CA VAL A 99 7.40 8.60 15.93
C VAL A 99 7.26 10.02 16.46
N PHE A 100 7.74 11.02 15.71
CA PHE A 100 7.62 12.41 16.13
C PHE A 100 6.17 12.84 16.32
N ASN A 101 5.27 12.41 15.42
CA ASN A 101 3.84 12.69 15.53
C ASN A 101 3.23 11.99 16.76
N CYS A 102 3.65 10.74 17.04
CA CYS A 102 3.19 10.02 18.23
C CYS A 102 3.62 10.70 19.53
N LYS A 103 4.83 11.23 19.59
CA LYS A 103 5.29 12.04 20.74
C LYS A 103 4.44 13.31 20.91
N LYS A 104 4.11 13.99 19.81
CA LYS A 104 3.24 15.15 19.83
C LYS A 104 1.83 14.82 20.31
N ILE A 105 1.26 13.69 19.86
CA ILE A 105 -0.01 13.16 20.38
C ILE A 105 0.06 12.98 21.90
N ASN A 106 1.12 12.36 22.43
CA ASN A 106 1.28 12.16 23.86
C ASN A 106 1.40 13.48 24.64
N THR A 107 2.00 14.52 24.07
CA THR A 107 1.99 15.87 24.66
C THR A 107 0.56 16.40 24.78
N MET A 108 -0.22 16.33 23.69
CA MET A 108 -1.62 16.79 23.68
C MET A 108 -2.50 15.98 24.64
N ARG A 109 -2.26 14.67 24.76
CA ARG A 109 -2.95 13.80 25.74
C ARG A 109 -2.66 14.26 27.17
N SER A 110 -1.40 14.56 27.47
CA SER A 110 -1.01 15.04 28.80
C SER A 110 -1.67 16.38 29.15
N GLU A 111 -1.79 17.28 28.18
CA GLU A 111 -2.53 18.55 28.33
C GLU A 111 -4.02 18.32 28.62
N ASN A 112 -4.60 17.24 28.08
CA ASN A 112 -5.97 16.81 28.31
C ASN A 112 -6.12 15.86 29.52
N SER A 113 -5.12 15.74 30.38
CA SER A 113 -5.12 14.86 31.56
C SER A 113 -5.31 13.37 31.24
N LEU A 114 -4.99 12.94 30.02
CA LEU A 114 -4.99 11.56 29.59
C LEU A 114 -3.62 10.90 29.76
N LYS A 115 -3.60 9.60 30.00
CA LYS A 115 -2.36 8.83 30.03
C LYS A 115 -1.70 8.82 28.66
N PRO A 116 -0.38 8.95 28.57
CA PRO A 116 0.33 8.79 27.31
C PRO A 116 0.13 7.36 26.77
N LEU A 117 0.05 7.25 25.45
CA LEU A 117 0.06 5.96 24.75
C LEU A 117 1.49 5.42 24.72
N GLU A 118 1.64 4.12 24.87
CA GLU A 118 2.91 3.46 24.58
C GLU A 118 3.17 3.53 23.07
N ILE A 119 4.34 4.02 22.67
CA ILE A 119 4.72 4.12 21.27
C ILE A 119 5.38 2.81 20.86
N VAL A 120 4.71 2.05 20.00
CA VAL A 120 5.21 0.79 19.45
C VAL A 120 5.70 1.04 18.03
N ILE A 121 6.99 0.79 17.78
CA ILE A 121 7.63 1.07 16.50
C ILE A 121 7.71 -0.21 15.69
N ALA A 122 7.11 -0.20 14.50
CA ALA A 122 7.28 -1.24 13.49
C ALA A 122 8.39 -0.78 12.53
N GLU A 123 9.48 -1.53 12.51
CA GLU A 123 10.58 -1.28 11.57
C GLU A 123 10.12 -1.46 10.13
N HIS A 124 10.74 -0.70 9.22
CA HIS A 124 10.40 -0.76 7.79
C HIS A 124 10.71 -2.12 7.17
N GLU A 125 9.82 -2.58 6.31
CA GLU A 125 10.17 -3.57 5.29
C GLU A 125 10.89 -2.85 4.15
N LEU A 126 11.98 -3.48 3.69
CA LEU A 126 12.85 -2.88 2.69
C LEU A 126 12.63 -3.52 1.33
N ASP A 127 12.78 -2.73 0.29
CA ASP A 127 12.81 -3.20 -1.10
C ASP A 127 14.18 -3.84 -1.44
N TRP A 128 14.34 -4.34 -2.67
CA TRP A 128 15.58 -4.97 -3.13
C TRP A 128 16.80 -4.05 -3.11
N ARG A 129 16.61 -2.74 -2.99
CA ARG A 129 17.69 -1.73 -2.88
C ARG A 129 18.03 -1.39 -1.44
N GLY A 130 17.31 -1.97 -0.47
CA GLY A 130 17.47 -1.64 0.93
C GLY A 130 16.80 -0.33 1.34
N THR A 131 15.81 0.17 0.56
CA THR A 131 15.02 1.34 0.90
C THR A 131 13.62 0.94 1.36
N PRO A 132 12.93 1.73 2.23
CA PRO A 132 11.60 1.40 2.67
C PRO A 132 10.60 1.23 1.50
N ILE A 133 9.80 0.16 1.54
CA ILE A 133 8.69 -0.03 0.60
C ILE A 133 7.70 1.11 0.79
N SER A 134 7.28 1.74 -0.30
CA SER A 134 6.36 2.89 -0.24
C SER A 134 5.28 2.85 -1.31
N SER A 135 4.06 3.23 -0.93
CA SER A 135 2.93 3.37 -1.85
C SER A 135 3.23 4.32 -3.01
N THR A 136 4.06 5.33 -2.79
CA THR A 136 4.48 6.27 -3.84
C THR A 136 5.30 5.57 -4.93
N ASN A 137 6.26 4.73 -4.53
CA ASN A 137 7.09 3.99 -5.48
C ASN A 137 6.29 2.89 -6.20
N ILE A 138 5.34 2.27 -5.51
CA ILE A 138 4.40 1.31 -6.13
C ILE A 138 3.54 2.02 -7.18
N ARG A 139 2.93 3.19 -6.86
CA ARG A 139 2.17 3.97 -7.85
C ARG A 139 2.99 4.45 -9.04
N ARG A 140 4.30 4.60 -8.86
CA ARG A 140 5.23 4.96 -9.93
C ARG A 140 5.69 3.76 -10.76
N GLY A 141 5.28 2.55 -10.40
CA GLY A 141 5.72 1.34 -11.08
C GLY A 141 7.22 1.03 -10.89
N ILE A 142 7.82 1.49 -9.79
CA ILE A 142 9.23 1.23 -9.49
C ILE A 142 9.37 -0.13 -8.81
N MET A 143 8.39 -0.52 -8.01
CA MET A 143 8.36 -1.76 -7.26
C MET A 143 6.94 -2.31 -7.16
N ASP A 144 6.83 -3.60 -6.89
CA ASP A 144 5.59 -4.25 -6.51
C ASP A 144 5.25 -4.06 -5.02
N ARG A 145 4.19 -4.71 -4.54
CA ARG A 145 3.73 -4.64 -3.14
C ARG A 145 4.64 -5.36 -2.15
N ASP A 146 5.50 -6.25 -2.64
CA ASP A 146 6.47 -6.99 -1.84
C ASP A 146 7.85 -6.32 -1.81
N GLY A 147 8.01 -5.23 -2.57
CA GLY A 147 9.26 -4.49 -2.67
C GLY A 147 10.23 -5.07 -3.69
N ALA A 148 9.79 -5.97 -4.56
CA ALA A 148 10.57 -6.46 -5.68
C ALA A 148 10.50 -5.47 -6.88
N PRO A 149 11.52 -5.44 -7.75
CA PRO A 149 11.44 -4.65 -8.97
C PRO A 149 10.33 -5.20 -9.85
N TRP A 150 9.59 -4.31 -10.47
CA TRP A 150 8.46 -4.68 -11.32
C TRP A 150 8.87 -5.52 -12.53
N LEU A 151 10.06 -5.23 -13.07
CA LEU A 151 10.71 -6.02 -14.10
C LEU A 151 12.00 -6.56 -13.49
N HIS A 152 12.15 -7.88 -13.46
CA HIS A 152 13.46 -8.47 -13.17
C HIS A 152 14.46 -8.01 -14.21
N GLU A 153 15.69 -7.72 -13.78
CA GLU A 153 16.79 -7.32 -14.69
C GLU A 153 17.05 -8.36 -15.80
N GLU A 154 16.66 -9.62 -15.55
CA GLU A 154 16.78 -10.72 -16.51
C GLU A 154 15.74 -10.68 -17.64
N VAL A 155 14.64 -9.94 -17.47
CA VAL A 155 13.72 -9.68 -18.58
C VAL A 155 14.31 -8.51 -19.36
N GLY A 156 14.97 -8.82 -20.45
CA GLY A 156 15.47 -7.80 -21.36
C GLY A 156 14.34 -6.92 -21.90
N LEU A 157 13.93 -5.92 -21.11
CA LEU A 157 12.93 -4.95 -21.52
C LEU A 157 13.28 -4.35 -22.88
N PHE A 158 14.58 -4.17 -23.12
CA PHE A 158 15.12 -3.72 -24.41
C PHE A 158 14.82 -4.70 -25.54
N ASP A 159 14.91 -6.01 -25.33
CA ASP A 159 14.59 -7.00 -26.36
C ASP A 159 13.08 -7.00 -26.67
N LEU A 160 12.24 -6.76 -25.66
CA LEU A 160 10.80 -6.66 -25.83
C LEU A 160 10.40 -5.41 -26.62
N ILE A 161 11.04 -4.27 -26.30
CA ILE A 161 10.83 -2.98 -26.95
C ILE A 161 11.32 -2.99 -28.40
N LEU A 162 12.54 -3.48 -28.62
CA LEU A 162 13.17 -3.53 -29.95
C LEU A 162 12.47 -4.47 -30.91
N ASN A 163 11.90 -5.58 -30.42
CA ASN A 163 11.23 -6.58 -31.26
C ASN A 163 9.80 -6.18 -31.66
N HIS A 164 9.23 -5.13 -31.07
CA HIS A 164 7.84 -4.72 -31.32
C HIS A 164 7.69 -3.24 -31.74
N ASP A 165 8.76 -2.58 -32.20
CA ASP A 165 8.76 -1.17 -32.67
C ASP A 165 8.10 -0.17 -31.67
N VAL A 166 8.23 -0.44 -30.36
CA VAL A 166 7.64 0.41 -29.31
C VAL A 166 8.66 1.41 -28.79
N GLU A 167 8.38 2.71 -28.99
CA GLU A 167 9.18 3.78 -28.40
C GLU A 167 8.72 4.05 -26.95
N VAL A 168 9.52 3.63 -25.97
CA VAL A 168 9.18 3.77 -24.54
C VAL A 168 10.06 4.81 -23.87
N SER A 169 9.43 5.81 -23.26
CA SER A 169 10.14 6.73 -22.37
C SER A 169 10.35 6.09 -21.00
N LEU A 170 11.55 5.65 -20.69
CA LEU A 170 11.95 5.02 -19.42
C LEU A 170 11.82 5.95 -18.19
N LYS A 171 11.36 7.19 -18.36
CA LYS A 171 11.20 8.16 -17.28
C LYS A 171 9.83 8.14 -16.60
N THR A 172 8.86 7.46 -17.18
CA THR A 172 7.49 7.35 -16.66
C THR A 172 7.18 5.92 -16.27
N PRO A 173 6.41 5.71 -15.19
CA PRO A 173 5.92 4.37 -14.84
C PRO A 173 5.06 3.82 -15.97
N PHE A 174 5.30 2.56 -16.30
CA PHE A 174 4.63 1.91 -17.43
C PHE A 174 4.19 0.49 -17.08
N GLY A 175 3.10 0.05 -17.68
CA GLY A 175 2.68 -1.31 -17.76
C GLY A 175 2.50 -1.69 -19.24
N ILE A 176 2.76 -2.91 -19.64
CA ILE A 176 2.65 -3.34 -21.04
C ILE A 176 1.32 -4.05 -21.24
N LEU A 177 0.43 -3.47 -22.03
CA LEU A 177 -0.71 -4.17 -22.59
C LEU A 177 -0.43 -4.41 -24.08
N VAL A 178 -0.37 -5.66 -24.50
CA VAL A 178 -0.23 -6.04 -25.89
C VAL A 178 -1.61 -6.41 -26.41
N GLU A 179 -2.16 -5.62 -27.35
CA GLU A 179 -3.41 -5.91 -27.99
C GLU A 179 -3.17 -6.75 -29.25
N GLY A 180 -3.93 -7.81 -29.40
CA GLY A 180 -4.00 -8.59 -30.64
C GLY A 180 -5.44 -8.73 -31.08
N ASP A 181 -5.69 -8.79 -32.37
CA ASP A 181 -7.03 -9.00 -32.98
C ASP A 181 -7.66 -10.37 -32.65
N GLU A 182 -6.99 -11.18 -31.86
CA GLU A 182 -7.42 -12.54 -31.57
C GLU A 182 -7.96 -12.68 -30.13
N LYS A 183 -8.97 -13.49 -29.98
CA LYS A 183 -9.63 -13.80 -28.70
C LYS A 183 -8.72 -14.49 -27.67
N GLU A 184 -7.52 -14.87 -28.05
CA GLU A 184 -6.51 -15.45 -27.18
C GLU A 184 -5.22 -14.63 -27.22
N PRO A 185 -4.55 -14.44 -26.09
CA PRO A 185 -3.27 -13.75 -26.07
C PRO A 185 -2.24 -14.46 -26.93
N THR A 186 -1.49 -13.72 -27.74
CA THR A 186 -0.39 -14.26 -28.53
C THR A 186 0.66 -14.94 -27.62
N LEU A 187 1.49 -15.83 -28.18
CA LEU A 187 2.54 -16.50 -27.42
C LEU A 187 3.47 -15.49 -26.74
N ALA A 188 3.82 -14.39 -27.44
CA ALA A 188 4.62 -13.31 -26.90
C ALA A 188 3.95 -12.62 -25.71
N MET A 189 2.63 -12.43 -25.75
CA MET A 189 1.87 -11.85 -24.65
C MET A 189 1.83 -12.78 -23.43
N LYS A 190 1.69 -14.09 -23.64
CA LYS A 190 1.79 -15.07 -22.55
C LYS A 190 3.17 -15.04 -21.91
N GLU A 191 4.24 -15.01 -22.68
CA GLU A 191 5.60 -14.90 -22.18
C GLU A 191 5.86 -13.63 -21.39
N VAL A 192 5.29 -12.49 -21.84
CA VAL A 192 5.36 -11.22 -21.12
C VAL A 192 4.62 -11.30 -19.79
N LEU A 193 3.38 -11.80 -19.80
CA LEU A 193 2.55 -11.93 -18.60
C LEU A 193 3.13 -12.91 -17.58
N GLU A 194 3.76 -14.00 -18.04
CA GLU A 194 4.45 -14.96 -17.16
C GLU A 194 5.72 -14.39 -16.52
N ARG A 195 6.31 -13.35 -17.13
CA ARG A 195 7.53 -12.67 -16.64
C ARG A 195 7.23 -11.42 -15.82
N ILE A 196 6.01 -10.87 -15.90
CA ILE A 196 5.54 -9.80 -15.02
C ILE A 196 5.13 -10.48 -13.72
N THR A 197 5.72 -10.06 -12.60
CA THR A 197 5.31 -10.54 -11.28
C THR A 197 3.82 -10.26 -11.04
N ASP A 198 3.12 -11.09 -10.28
CA ASP A 198 1.67 -11.05 -9.98
C ASP A 198 1.15 -9.73 -9.37
N SER A 199 1.92 -8.67 -9.39
CA SER A 199 1.52 -7.37 -8.87
C SER A 199 0.85 -6.54 -9.97
N PRO A 200 -0.36 -6.01 -9.74
CA PRO A 200 -1.00 -5.08 -10.66
C PRO A 200 -0.25 -3.76 -10.68
N GLY A 201 0.79 -3.69 -11.48
CA GLY A 201 1.49 -2.47 -11.72
C GLY A 201 0.90 -1.70 -12.91
N PRO A 202 1.51 -0.58 -13.26
CA PRO A 202 1.06 0.20 -14.41
C PRO A 202 1.23 -0.61 -15.70
N LEU A 203 0.15 -0.71 -16.48
CA LEU A 203 0.12 -1.41 -17.76
C LEU A 203 0.53 -0.45 -18.89
N ILE A 204 1.45 -0.88 -19.78
CA ILE A 204 1.63 -0.20 -21.08
C ILE A 204 0.63 -0.80 -22.06
N ALA A 205 -0.20 0.07 -22.59
CA ALA A 205 -1.06 -0.30 -23.71
C ALA A 205 -0.30 -0.07 -25.01
N VAL A 206 -0.20 -1.11 -25.83
CA VAL A 206 0.34 -1.03 -27.19
C VAL A 206 -0.82 -1.34 -28.14
N GLY A 207 -1.23 -0.35 -28.96
CA GLY A 207 -2.37 -0.46 -29.85
C GLY A 207 -3.63 0.25 -29.35
N ASP A 208 -4.74 0.08 -30.05
CA ASP A 208 -6.04 0.66 -29.72
C ASP A 208 -6.69 -0.09 -28.53
N VAL A 209 -6.29 0.26 -27.33
CA VAL A 209 -6.82 -0.37 -26.10
C VAL A 209 -7.96 0.45 -25.53
N THR A 210 -9.08 -0.17 -25.30
CA THR A 210 -10.21 0.48 -24.63
C THR A 210 -10.01 0.54 -23.12
N VAL A 211 -10.49 1.62 -22.48
CA VAL A 211 -10.48 1.77 -21.02
C VAL A 211 -11.13 0.57 -20.32
N LYS A 212 -12.12 -0.05 -20.97
CA LYS A 212 -12.79 -1.26 -20.46
C LYS A 212 -11.85 -2.45 -20.39
N THR A 213 -11.02 -2.67 -21.42
CA THR A 213 -10.02 -3.75 -21.41
C THR A 213 -9.01 -3.59 -20.27
N LEU A 214 -8.59 -2.34 -20.00
CA LEU A 214 -7.70 -2.03 -18.88
C LEU A 214 -8.35 -2.28 -17.52
N GLN A 215 -9.66 -2.03 -17.38
CA GLN A 215 -10.43 -2.28 -16.16
C GLN A 215 -10.65 -3.78 -15.91
N ASP A 216 -10.81 -4.57 -16.97
CA ASP A 216 -11.04 -6.02 -16.89
C ASP A 216 -9.75 -6.81 -16.54
N LEU A 217 -8.59 -6.19 -16.70
CA LEU A 217 -7.28 -6.78 -16.40
C LEU A 217 -6.74 -6.40 -15.01
N GLY A 218 -7.47 -5.59 -14.24
CA GLY A 218 -7.15 -5.28 -12.85
C GLY A 218 -6.55 -3.99 -12.54
#